data_3b003c7d75be2cbb62b625190bc6ccc9
#
_entry.id   3b003c7d75be2cbb62b625190bc6ccc9
#
_cell.length_a   1.000
_cell.length_b   1.000
_cell.length_c   1.000
_cell.angle_alpha   90.00
_cell.angle_beta   90.00
_cell.angle_gamma   90.00
#
_symmetry.space_group_name_H-M   'P 1'
#
loop_
_entity.id
_entity.type
_entity.pdbx_description
1 polymer ?
#
loop_
_entity_poly.entity_id
_entity_poly.type
_entity_poly.pdbx_seq_one_letter_code
_entity_poly.pdbx_strand_id
1 'polypeptide(L)' 'MLLHLGDVVKMRKPHPCGSDLWVITRVGADIKIKCQGCGRVVMLERPDFEKRLKKIVSSPAGEEQGADG' A
#
# COMPACT_ATOMS: atom_id res chain seq x y z
N MET A 1 4.55 11.64 3.48
CA MET A 1 4.03 10.69 2.48
C MET A 1 2.51 10.68 2.52
N LEU A 2 1.89 10.86 1.38
CA LEU A 2 0.44 10.86 1.29
C LEU A 2 -0.05 9.48 0.85
N LEU A 3 -0.99 8.96 1.60
CA LEU A 3 -1.57 7.64 1.33
C LEU A 3 -3.07 7.79 1.16
N HIS A 4 -3.63 7.03 0.24
CA HIS A 4 -5.05 7.10 -0.04
C HIS A 4 -5.63 5.69 -0.07
N LEU A 5 -6.91 5.58 0.26
CA LEU A 5 -7.59 4.31 0.14
C LEU A 5 -7.55 3.85 -1.31
N GLY A 6 -7.27 2.56 -1.51
CA GLY A 6 -7.21 2.00 -2.84
C GLY A 6 -5.86 2.11 -3.51
N ASP A 7 -4.90 2.75 -2.88
CA ASP A 7 -3.54 2.79 -3.43
C ASP A 7 -2.99 1.38 -3.51
N VAL A 8 -2.35 1.07 -4.64
CA VAL A 8 -1.62 -0.18 -4.79
C VAL A 8 -0.15 0.11 -4.55
N VAL A 9 0.42 -0.59 -3.60
CA VAL A 9 1.79 -0.35 -3.18
C VAL A 9 2.62 -1.61 -3.29
N LYS A 10 3.91 -1.42 -3.50
CA LYS A 10 4.86 -2.51 -3.51
C LYS A 10 5.68 -2.44 -2.23
N MET A 11 5.75 -3.56 -1.52
CA MET A 11 6.49 -3.64 -0.27
C MET A 11 7.89 -4.17 -0.56
N ARG A 12 8.80 -3.89 0.37
CA ARG A 12 10.19 -4.28 0.19
C ARG A 12 10.36 -5.80 0.18
N LYS A 13 9.54 -6.49 0.97
CA LYS A 13 9.60 -7.94 1.04
C LYS A 13 8.37 -8.53 0.39
N PRO A 14 8.52 -9.54 -0.46
CA PRO A 14 7.36 -10.20 -1.05
C PRO A 14 6.60 -10.98 0.02
N HIS A 15 5.31 -11.10 -0.18
CA HIS A 15 4.48 -11.92 0.68
C HIS A 15 4.74 -13.39 0.37
N PRO A 16 4.60 -14.29 1.37
CA PRO A 16 4.82 -15.71 1.13
C PRO A 16 4.00 -16.30 0.00
N CYS A 17 2.89 -15.69 -0.36
CA CYS A 17 2.08 -16.18 -1.47
C CYS A 17 2.67 -15.84 -2.83
N GLY A 18 3.79 -15.13 -2.86
CA GLY A 18 4.47 -14.80 -4.10
C GLY A 18 4.17 -13.41 -4.64
N SER A 19 3.23 -12.69 -4.03
CA SER A 19 2.89 -11.36 -4.48
C SER A 19 3.55 -10.33 -3.57
N ASP A 20 4.04 -9.26 -4.17
CA ASP A 20 4.58 -8.15 -3.38
C ASP A 20 3.73 -6.90 -3.53
N LEU A 21 2.55 -7.02 -4.15
CA LEU A 21 1.64 -5.90 -4.34
C LEU A 21 0.52 -5.95 -3.32
N TRP A 22 0.22 -4.80 -2.76
CA TRP A 22 -0.79 -4.66 -1.72
C TRP A 22 -1.67 -3.47 -2.04
N VAL A 23 -2.92 -3.53 -1.59
CA VAL A 23 -3.84 -2.40 -1.75
C VAL A 23 -4.15 -1.86 -0.35
N ILE A 24 -4.14 -0.54 -0.22
CA ILE A 24 -4.42 0.10 1.06
C ILE A 24 -5.92 0.11 1.29
N THR A 25 -6.35 -0.51 2.39
CA THR A 25 -7.77 -0.59 2.71
C THR A 25 -8.15 0.33 3.85
N ARG A 26 -7.18 0.88 4.58
CA ARG A 26 -7.45 1.83 5.64
C ARG A 26 -6.25 2.73 5.86
N VAL A 27 -6.51 4.01 6.02
CA VAL A 27 -5.49 5.00 6.32
C VAL A 27 -5.90 5.72 7.59
N GLY A 28 -5.01 5.70 8.58
CA GLY A 28 -5.26 6.36 9.85
C GLY A 28 -3.99 6.28 10.67
N ALA A 29 -4.14 6.15 11.99
CA ALA A 29 -2.98 5.93 12.83
C ALA A 29 -2.30 4.63 12.45
N ASP A 30 -3.11 3.63 12.06
CA ASP A 30 -2.62 2.37 11.52
C ASP A 30 -3.00 2.28 10.05
N ILE A 31 -2.19 1.56 9.30
CA ILE A 31 -2.43 1.35 7.88
C ILE A 31 -2.80 -0.11 7.67
N LYS A 32 -3.95 -0.36 7.07
CA LYS A 32 -4.34 -1.71 6.70
C LYS A 32 -4.12 -1.92 5.22
N ILE A 33 -3.50 -3.02 4.89
CA ILE A 33 -3.21 -3.36 3.49
C ILE A 33 -3.66 -4.77 3.22
N LYS A 34 -4.11 -4.99 2.00
CA LYS A 34 -4.62 -6.29 1.57
C LYS A 34 -3.74 -6.81 0.45
N CYS A 35 -3.28 -8.04 0.59
CA CYS A 35 -2.42 -8.65 -0.41
C CYS A 35 -3.22 -8.89 -1.69
N GLN A 36 -2.66 -8.46 -2.82
CA GLN A 36 -3.33 -8.65 -4.10
C GLN A 36 -3.36 -10.11 -4.53
N GLY A 37 -2.41 -10.89 -4.05
CA GLY A 37 -2.32 -12.29 -4.46
C GLY A 37 -3.27 -13.20 -3.72
N CYS A 38 -3.31 -13.11 -2.38
CA CYS A 38 -4.08 -14.05 -1.57
C CYS A 38 -5.21 -13.39 -0.80
N GLY A 39 -5.30 -12.06 -0.80
CA GLY A 39 -6.37 -11.36 -0.10
C GLY A 39 -6.16 -11.20 1.39
N ARG A 40 -5.00 -11.57 1.90
CA ARG A 40 -4.73 -11.43 3.33
C ARG A 40 -4.61 -9.95 3.70
N VAL A 41 -5.20 -9.60 4.84
CA VAL A 41 -5.15 -8.24 5.35
C VAL A 41 -4.15 -8.18 6.49
N VAL A 42 -3.28 -7.16 6.45
CA VAL A 42 -2.28 -6.94 7.47
C VAL A 42 -2.40 -5.51 7.95
N MET A 43 -2.25 -5.29 9.24
CA MET A 43 -2.27 -3.96 9.82
C MET A 43 -0.88 -3.61 10.30
N LEU A 44 -0.40 -2.43 9.93
CA LEU A 44 0.92 -1.95 10.33
C LEU A 44 0.78 -0.56 10.91
N GLU A 45 1.61 -0.24 11.89
CA GLU A 45 1.71 1.11 12.34
C GLU A 45 2.31 1.96 11.23
N ARG A 46 1.92 3.23 11.19
CA ARG A 46 2.34 4.09 10.10
C ARG A 46 3.86 4.13 9.91
N PRO A 47 4.67 4.30 10.96
CA PRO A 47 6.12 4.29 10.77
C PRO A 47 6.63 2.97 10.21
N ASP A 48 6.06 1.85 10.66
CA ASP A 48 6.43 0.54 10.16
C ASP A 48 6.08 0.41 8.70
N PHE A 49 4.88 0.86 8.33
CA PHE A 49 4.45 0.81 6.95
C PHE A 49 5.41 1.59 6.06
N GLU A 50 5.79 2.78 6.50
CA GLU A 50 6.67 3.62 5.70
C GLU A 50 8.04 2.98 5.52
N LYS A 51 8.52 2.30 6.54
CA LYS A 51 9.78 1.59 6.44
C LYS A 51 9.74 0.45 5.44
N ARG A 52 8.60 -0.23 5.39
CA ARG A 52 8.46 -1.43 4.56
C ARG A 52 7.97 -1.12 3.16
N LEU A 53 7.54 0.10 2.92
CA LEU A 53 7.03 0.51 1.63
C LEU A 53 8.19 0.74 0.67
N LYS A 54 8.12 0.11 -0.50
CA LYS A 54 9.11 0.34 -1.53
C LYS A 54 8.67 1.47 -2.45
N LYS A 55 7.43 1.39 -2.94
CA LYS A 55 6.91 2.46 -3.79
C LYS A 55 5.40 2.30 -3.92
N ILE A 56 4.76 3.38 -4.33
CA ILE A 56 3.34 3.35 -4.66
C ILE A 56 3.26 3.10 -6.15
N VAL A 57 2.58 2.02 -6.52
CA VAL A 57 2.52 1.60 -7.91
C VAL A 57 1.38 2.28 -8.63
N SER A 58 0.24 2.42 -7.95
CA SER A 58 -0.95 2.98 -8.56
C SER A 58 -1.79 3.60 -7.46
N SER A 59 -2.47 4.71 -7.78
CA SER A 59 -3.27 5.42 -6.81
C SER A 59 -4.50 6.00 -7.52
N PRO A 60 -5.69 5.48 -7.22
CA PRO A 60 -6.90 6.02 -7.84
C PRO A 60 -7.08 7.51 -7.53
N ALA A 61 -6.77 7.90 -6.30
CA ALA A 61 -6.89 9.30 -5.92
C ALA A 61 -5.76 10.12 -6.50
N GLY A 62 -4.58 9.54 -6.61
CA GLY A 62 -3.42 10.26 -7.09
C GLY A 62 -3.36 10.39 -8.58
N GLU A 63 -4.03 9.49 -9.29
CA GLU A 63 -3.99 9.54 -10.74
C GLU A 63 -4.58 10.80 -11.29
N GLU A 64 -5.56 11.33 -10.60
CA GLU A 64 -6.15 12.58 -11.02
C GLU A 64 -5.15 13.70 -10.92
N GLN A 65 -4.22 13.53 -10.05
CA GLN A 65 -3.15 14.46 -9.84
C GLN A 65 -1.87 13.90 -10.41
N GLY A 66 -2.00 12.86 -11.17
CA GLY A 66 -0.85 12.25 -11.77
C GLY A 66 -0.04 13.23 -12.54
N ALA A 67 -0.73 14.25 -13.02
CA ALA A 67 -0.05 15.31 -13.72
C ALA A 67 0.95 16.00 -12.83
N ASP A 68 0.66 16.09 -11.58
CA ASP A 68 1.58 16.76 -10.67
C ASP A 68 2.61 15.81 -10.12
N GLY A 69 2.39 14.61 -10.39
CA GLY A 69 3.27 13.54 -9.95
C GLY A 69 4.21 13.21 -10.17
#